data_c9fbe81d329ded7cb03c9f080d4ff557
#
_entry.id   c9fbe81d329ded7cb03c9f080d4ff557
#
_cell.length_a   1.000
_cell.length_b   1.000
_cell.length_c   1.000
_cell.angle_alpha   90.00
_cell.angle_beta   90.00
_cell.angle_gamma   90.00
#
_symmetry.space_group_name_H-M   'P 1'
#
loop_
_entity.id
_entity.type
_entity.pdbx_description
1 polymer ?
#
loop_
_entity_poly.entity_id
_entity_poly.type
_entity_poly.pdbx_seq_one_letter_code
_entity_poly.pdbx_strand_id
1 'polypeptide(L)'
;MSLKYTCPGCGTPLGYEGLCWKCKSEQERKAALAWTPEQITEKQRNLIQNIQRLADMEDPEFTDFWQLLGYHDAITPEIQRVALAAEVFWPCEIYYHAPADVRDGLIHALLSAEYSSAASNLMSCLAMQGDDKAMETLLELERNPRPWRKSLYVDPSSYAQIGGWTFDKEGQKIQLNFDTCYPMVKGTTGEKSPVRIGRAREDTCPHCGGRMVDMLVLDGRDERLKFLGLDGLSLIHI
;
A
#
# COMPACT_ATOMS: atom_id res chain seq x y z
N MET A 1 14.70 -29.26 -13.82
CA MET A 1 14.35 -28.58 -15.08
C MET A 1 15.62 -27.97 -15.65
N SER A 2 15.96 -28.24 -16.90
CA SER A 2 17.14 -27.65 -17.56
C SER A 2 16.82 -26.23 -18.00
N LEU A 3 17.58 -25.26 -17.50
CA LEU A 3 17.48 -23.85 -17.92
C LEU A 3 18.15 -23.73 -19.33
N LYS A 4 17.33 -23.71 -20.38
CA LYS A 4 17.80 -23.74 -21.80
C LYS A 4 18.04 -22.35 -22.39
N TYR A 5 17.52 -21.30 -21.76
CA TYR A 5 17.53 -19.94 -22.28
C TYR A 5 18.26 -18.99 -21.33
N THR A 6 18.63 -17.84 -21.82
CA THR A 6 19.20 -16.74 -21.03
C THR A 6 18.43 -15.46 -21.31
N CYS A 7 18.16 -14.67 -20.27
CA CYS A 7 17.53 -13.37 -20.42
C CYS A 7 18.43 -12.44 -21.26
N PRO A 8 17.95 -11.91 -22.41
CA PRO A 8 18.75 -11.00 -23.23
C PRO A 8 19.04 -9.66 -22.54
N GLY A 9 18.32 -9.30 -21.49
CA GLY A 9 18.54 -8.05 -20.77
C GLY A 9 19.61 -8.13 -19.67
N CYS A 10 19.76 -9.28 -18.98
CA CYS A 10 20.67 -9.38 -17.83
C CYS A 10 21.46 -10.69 -17.75
N GLY A 11 21.32 -11.61 -18.71
CA GLY A 11 22.03 -12.88 -18.74
C GLY A 11 21.54 -13.92 -17.74
N THR A 12 20.44 -13.69 -16.99
CA THR A 12 19.90 -14.66 -16.04
C THR A 12 19.42 -15.92 -16.76
N PRO A 13 19.81 -17.14 -16.33
CA PRO A 13 19.30 -18.38 -16.90
C PRO A 13 17.80 -18.51 -16.71
N LEU A 14 17.07 -18.97 -17.77
CA LEU A 14 15.61 -19.08 -17.79
C LEU A 14 15.17 -20.46 -18.29
N GLY A 15 13.99 -20.88 -17.86
CA GLY A 15 13.29 -22.06 -18.39
C GLY A 15 12.45 -21.77 -19.64
N TYR A 16 12.40 -20.51 -20.11
CA TYR A 16 11.61 -20.03 -21.24
C TYR A 16 12.40 -19.00 -22.04
N GLU A 17 12.02 -18.77 -23.28
CA GLU A 17 12.60 -17.74 -24.15
C GLU A 17 12.04 -16.36 -23.84
N GLY A 18 12.91 -15.33 -23.77
CA GLY A 18 12.53 -13.93 -23.55
C GLY A 18 13.20 -13.26 -22.35
N LEU A 19 12.64 -12.16 -21.92
CA LEU A 19 13.12 -11.39 -20.75
C LEU A 19 12.71 -12.07 -19.44
N CYS A 20 13.59 -12.04 -18.44
CA CYS A 20 13.18 -12.37 -17.07
C CYS A 20 12.17 -11.32 -16.54
N TRP A 21 11.40 -11.69 -15.51
CA TRP A 21 10.37 -10.82 -14.94
C TRP A 21 10.93 -9.41 -14.58
N LYS A 22 12.15 -9.35 -14.02
CA LYS A 22 12.79 -8.09 -13.63
C LYS A 22 13.09 -7.19 -14.84
N CYS A 23 13.65 -7.76 -15.93
CA CYS A 23 13.94 -6.99 -17.14
C CYS A 23 12.63 -6.58 -17.86
N LYS A 24 11.61 -7.42 -17.84
CA LYS A 24 10.29 -7.10 -18.39
C LYS A 24 9.64 -5.95 -17.62
N SER A 25 9.58 -6.03 -16.29
CA SER A 25 9.02 -4.95 -15.45
C SER A 25 9.78 -3.63 -15.63
N GLU A 26 11.13 -3.68 -15.75
CA GLU A 26 11.92 -2.47 -15.97
C GLU A 26 11.66 -1.86 -17.36
N GLN A 27 11.44 -2.69 -18.37
CA GLN A 27 11.05 -2.23 -19.70
C GLN A 27 9.67 -1.57 -19.70
N GLU A 28 8.70 -2.20 -19.05
CA GLU A 28 7.35 -1.67 -18.88
C GLU A 28 7.35 -0.34 -18.10
N ARG A 29 8.12 -0.29 -17.01
CA ARG A 29 8.31 0.94 -16.23
C ARG A 29 8.89 2.07 -17.09
N LYS A 30 9.93 1.81 -17.87
CA LYS A 30 10.53 2.82 -18.75
C LYS A 30 9.55 3.29 -19.83
N ALA A 31 8.78 2.38 -20.41
CA ALA A 31 7.77 2.71 -21.40
C ALA A 31 6.67 3.60 -20.81
N ALA A 32 6.19 3.27 -19.60
CA ALA A 32 5.19 4.08 -18.92
C ALA A 32 5.72 5.47 -18.54
N LEU A 33 6.94 5.57 -17.99
CA LEU A 33 7.57 6.86 -17.65
C LEU A 33 7.79 7.77 -18.86
N ALA A 34 7.81 7.21 -20.07
CA ALA A 34 8.01 7.96 -21.32
C ALA A 34 6.70 8.46 -21.94
N TRP A 35 5.53 8.28 -21.29
CA TRP A 35 4.27 8.75 -21.85
C TRP A 35 4.24 10.27 -22.00
N THR A 36 3.73 10.71 -23.13
CA THR A 36 3.48 12.13 -23.37
C THR A 36 2.22 12.61 -22.62
N PRO A 37 2.04 13.92 -22.41
CA PRO A 37 0.81 14.46 -21.82
C PRO A 37 -0.45 14.03 -22.56
N GLU A 38 -0.39 13.90 -23.89
CA GLU A 38 -1.51 13.46 -24.73
C GLU A 38 -1.85 11.99 -24.45
N GLN A 39 -0.84 11.13 -24.32
CA GLN A 39 -1.02 9.71 -23.98
C GLN A 39 -1.60 9.54 -22.58
N ILE A 40 -1.14 10.32 -21.61
CA ILE A 40 -1.71 10.34 -20.25
C ILE A 40 -3.19 10.72 -20.30
N THR A 41 -3.53 11.79 -21.02
CA THR A 41 -4.92 12.25 -21.18
C THR A 41 -5.80 11.20 -21.87
N GLU A 42 -5.27 10.50 -22.89
CA GLU A 42 -5.99 9.42 -23.55
C GLU A 42 -6.27 8.25 -22.59
N LYS A 43 -5.27 7.83 -21.81
CA LYS A 43 -5.44 6.76 -20.81
C LYS A 43 -6.42 7.14 -19.70
N GLN A 44 -6.41 8.38 -19.23
CA GLN A 44 -7.42 8.89 -18.30
C GLN A 44 -8.84 8.79 -18.89
N ARG A 45 -9.02 9.16 -20.17
CA ARG A 45 -10.29 9.07 -20.86
C ARG A 45 -10.76 7.63 -21.00
N ASN A 46 -9.85 6.72 -21.37
CA ASN A 46 -10.15 5.29 -21.48
C ASN A 46 -10.56 4.72 -20.14
N LEU A 47 -9.84 5.07 -19.08
CA LEU A 47 -10.17 4.65 -17.71
C LEU A 47 -11.55 5.13 -17.28
N ILE A 48 -11.94 6.38 -17.58
CA ILE A 48 -13.29 6.91 -17.33
C ILE A 48 -14.36 6.10 -18.07
N GLN A 49 -14.12 5.79 -19.34
CA GLN A 49 -15.08 5.04 -20.17
C GLN A 49 -15.25 3.58 -19.74
N ASN A 50 -14.19 2.99 -19.18
CA ASN A 50 -14.12 1.57 -18.86
C ASN A 50 -13.93 1.31 -17.35
N ILE A 51 -14.35 2.23 -16.49
CA ILE A 51 -14.02 2.24 -15.06
C ILE A 51 -14.35 0.91 -14.35
N GLN A 52 -15.40 0.22 -14.77
CA GLN A 52 -15.82 -1.07 -14.21
C GLN A 52 -14.83 -2.20 -14.49
N ARG A 53 -13.97 -2.07 -15.52
CA ARG A 53 -12.94 -3.06 -15.85
C ARG A 53 -11.78 -3.08 -14.85
N LEU A 54 -11.67 -2.09 -13.98
CA LEU A 54 -10.69 -2.10 -12.89
C LEU A 54 -10.84 -3.28 -11.95
N ALA A 55 -12.01 -3.91 -11.89
CA ALA A 55 -12.23 -5.11 -11.10
C ALA A 55 -11.51 -6.35 -11.67
N ASP A 56 -11.09 -6.32 -12.93
CA ASP A 56 -10.36 -7.38 -13.61
C ASP A 56 -8.86 -7.07 -13.68
N MET A 57 -8.06 -7.79 -12.90
CA MET A 57 -6.60 -7.61 -12.85
C MET A 57 -5.88 -7.97 -14.16
N GLU A 58 -6.52 -8.70 -15.05
CA GLU A 58 -5.96 -9.07 -16.36
C GLU A 58 -6.30 -8.03 -17.45
N ASP A 59 -7.23 -7.11 -17.16
CA ASP A 59 -7.61 -6.06 -18.09
C ASP A 59 -6.51 -4.98 -18.22
N PRO A 60 -6.24 -4.47 -19.45
CA PRO A 60 -5.27 -3.39 -19.66
C PRO A 60 -5.53 -2.12 -18.82
N GLU A 61 -6.80 -1.77 -18.58
CA GLU A 61 -7.18 -0.62 -17.74
C GLU A 61 -6.66 -0.74 -16.32
N PHE A 62 -6.58 -1.95 -15.75
CA PHE A 62 -5.98 -2.18 -14.44
C PHE A 62 -4.48 -1.82 -14.42
N THR A 63 -3.74 -2.25 -15.45
CA THR A 63 -2.32 -1.89 -15.59
C THR A 63 -2.14 -0.39 -15.80
N ASP A 64 -2.94 0.21 -16.69
CA ASP A 64 -2.90 1.65 -17.00
C ASP A 64 -3.23 2.50 -15.76
N PHE A 65 -4.19 2.08 -14.94
CA PHE A 65 -4.52 2.72 -13.66
C PHE A 65 -3.29 2.80 -12.74
N TRP A 66 -2.60 1.68 -12.52
CA TRP A 66 -1.42 1.66 -11.65
C TRP A 66 -0.25 2.49 -12.20
N GLN A 67 -0.12 2.57 -13.52
CA GLN A 67 0.90 3.40 -14.16
C GLN A 67 0.55 4.89 -14.07
N LEU A 68 -0.72 5.26 -14.27
CA LEU A 68 -1.21 6.62 -14.07
C LEU A 68 -1.01 7.08 -12.62
N LEU A 69 -1.35 6.25 -11.65
CA LEU A 69 -1.20 6.55 -10.23
C LEU A 69 0.29 6.62 -9.84
N GLY A 70 1.05 5.56 -10.10
CA GLY A 70 2.38 5.38 -9.53
C GLY A 70 3.50 6.16 -10.24
N TYR A 71 3.33 6.52 -11.52
CA TYR A 71 4.37 7.20 -12.28
C TYR A 71 4.03 8.62 -12.69
N HIS A 72 2.75 8.98 -12.71
CA HIS A 72 2.31 10.25 -13.25
C HIS A 72 1.49 11.09 -12.28
N ASP A 73 1.07 10.51 -11.13
CA ASP A 73 0.14 11.16 -10.19
C ASP A 73 -1.10 11.73 -10.93
N ALA A 74 -1.64 10.92 -11.84
CA ALA A 74 -2.61 11.38 -12.84
C ALA A 74 -4.03 10.84 -12.62
N ILE A 75 -4.38 10.43 -11.40
CA ILE A 75 -5.76 10.09 -11.04
C ILE A 75 -6.49 11.39 -10.71
N THR A 76 -7.41 11.76 -11.59
CA THR A 76 -8.13 13.03 -11.48
C THR A 76 -9.41 12.91 -10.64
N PRO A 77 -9.91 14.04 -10.07
CA PRO A 77 -11.21 14.07 -9.40
C PRO A 77 -12.38 13.59 -10.27
N GLU A 78 -12.29 13.71 -11.59
CA GLU A 78 -13.30 13.20 -12.52
C GLU A 78 -13.33 11.67 -12.53
N ILE A 79 -12.15 11.03 -12.62
CA ILE A 79 -12.02 9.56 -12.51
C ILE A 79 -12.63 9.07 -11.20
N GLN A 80 -12.33 9.74 -10.08
CA GLN A 80 -12.82 9.38 -8.76
C GLN A 80 -14.35 9.51 -8.63
N ARG A 81 -14.94 10.55 -9.22
CA ARG A 81 -16.41 10.71 -9.26
C ARG A 81 -17.08 9.65 -10.11
N VAL A 82 -16.49 9.30 -11.26
CA VAL A 82 -17.02 8.24 -12.12
C VAL A 82 -16.90 6.88 -11.43
N ALA A 83 -15.80 6.60 -10.75
CA ALA A 83 -15.64 5.38 -9.98
C ALA A 83 -16.68 5.27 -8.84
N LEU A 84 -16.92 6.35 -8.11
CA LEU A 84 -17.96 6.41 -7.08
C LEU A 84 -19.36 6.17 -7.67
N ALA A 85 -19.70 6.83 -8.77
CA ALA A 85 -21.00 6.69 -9.43
C ALA A 85 -21.22 5.28 -10.01
N ALA A 86 -20.15 4.59 -10.40
CA ALA A 86 -20.16 3.22 -10.90
C ALA A 86 -19.99 2.16 -9.79
N GLU A 87 -19.93 2.58 -8.50
CA GLU A 87 -19.72 1.72 -7.33
C GLU A 87 -18.45 0.85 -7.42
N VAL A 88 -17.38 1.38 -8.03
CA VAL A 88 -16.08 0.73 -8.13
C VAL A 88 -15.24 1.10 -6.89
N PHE A 89 -15.19 0.20 -5.90
CA PHE A 89 -14.50 0.40 -4.63
C PHE A 89 -13.19 -0.40 -4.52
N TRP A 90 -12.76 -1.00 -5.60
CA TRP A 90 -11.48 -1.70 -5.70
C TRP A 90 -10.89 -1.49 -7.11
N PRO A 91 -9.58 -1.15 -7.20
CA PRO A 91 -8.64 -0.90 -6.11
C PRO A 91 -8.97 0.40 -5.35
N CYS A 92 -8.81 0.37 -4.02
CA CYS A 92 -9.18 1.53 -3.17
C CYS A 92 -8.28 2.75 -3.39
N GLU A 93 -7.11 2.57 -3.96
CA GLU A 93 -6.13 3.61 -4.28
C GLU A 93 -6.66 4.63 -5.32
N ILE A 94 -7.73 4.30 -6.04
CA ILE A 94 -8.40 5.24 -6.93
C ILE A 94 -8.91 6.47 -6.16
N TYR A 95 -9.18 6.33 -4.85
CA TYR A 95 -9.66 7.39 -3.98
C TYR A 95 -8.56 8.13 -3.23
N TYR A 96 -7.29 7.90 -3.60
CA TYR A 96 -6.17 8.59 -2.98
C TYR A 96 -6.34 10.12 -3.12
N HIS A 97 -6.38 10.81 -1.97
CA HIS A 97 -6.64 12.25 -1.87
C HIS A 97 -7.88 12.74 -2.65
N ALA A 98 -8.91 11.93 -2.74
CA ALA A 98 -10.15 12.30 -3.41
C ALA A 98 -10.79 13.57 -2.82
N PRO A 99 -11.49 14.39 -3.62
CA PRO A 99 -12.11 15.62 -3.15
C PRO A 99 -13.27 15.36 -2.16
N ALA A 100 -13.66 16.40 -1.45
CA ALA A 100 -14.65 16.33 -0.37
C ALA A 100 -16.02 15.78 -0.82
N ASP A 101 -16.46 16.06 -2.02
CA ASP A 101 -17.71 15.54 -2.57
C ASP A 101 -17.66 14.02 -2.78
N VAL A 102 -16.52 13.48 -3.24
CA VAL A 102 -16.29 12.03 -3.36
C VAL A 102 -16.22 11.37 -1.98
N ARG A 103 -15.47 11.97 -1.04
CA ARG A 103 -15.44 11.51 0.36
C ARG A 103 -16.84 11.42 0.95
N ASP A 104 -17.65 12.47 0.81
CA ASP A 104 -19.02 12.50 1.35
C ASP A 104 -19.90 11.41 0.71
N GLY A 105 -19.71 11.15 -0.58
CA GLY A 105 -20.35 10.02 -1.27
C GLY A 105 -19.91 8.66 -0.73
N LEU A 106 -18.61 8.46 -0.47
CA LEU A 106 -18.09 7.23 0.16
C LEU A 106 -18.67 7.04 1.57
N ILE A 107 -18.75 8.10 2.38
CA ILE A 107 -19.36 8.05 3.71
C ILE A 107 -20.84 7.66 3.60
N HIS A 108 -21.58 8.27 2.69
CA HIS A 108 -22.99 7.93 2.47
C HIS A 108 -23.16 6.46 2.08
N ALA A 109 -22.38 5.97 1.13
CA ALA A 109 -22.37 4.56 0.73
C ALA A 109 -22.04 3.62 1.89
N LEU A 110 -21.02 3.97 2.71
CA LEU A 110 -20.62 3.18 3.88
C LEU A 110 -21.72 3.10 4.94
N LEU A 111 -22.39 4.23 5.22
CA LEU A 111 -23.48 4.27 6.19
C LEU A 111 -24.72 3.50 5.69
N SER A 112 -24.86 3.32 4.39
CA SER A 112 -25.94 2.56 3.75
C SER A 112 -25.58 1.09 3.48
N ALA A 113 -24.31 0.69 3.72
CA ALA A 113 -23.87 -0.68 3.47
C ALA A 113 -24.60 -1.69 4.36
N GLU A 114 -25.04 -2.78 3.76
CA GLU A 114 -25.75 -3.87 4.46
C GLU A 114 -24.80 -5.01 4.85
N TYR A 115 -23.69 -5.19 4.12
CA TYR A 115 -22.77 -6.31 4.26
C TYR A 115 -21.36 -5.85 4.64
N SER A 116 -20.67 -6.68 5.42
CA SER A 116 -19.31 -6.39 5.88
C SER A 116 -18.28 -6.29 4.74
N SER A 117 -18.44 -7.03 3.65
CA SER A 117 -17.55 -6.96 2.49
C SER A 117 -17.62 -5.59 1.79
N ALA A 118 -18.81 -5.06 1.57
CA ALA A 118 -19.00 -3.72 1.02
C ALA A 118 -18.44 -2.66 1.98
N ALA A 119 -18.73 -2.78 3.28
CA ALA A 119 -18.23 -1.87 4.29
C ALA A 119 -16.69 -1.88 4.38
N SER A 120 -16.06 -3.04 4.28
CA SER A 120 -14.59 -3.17 4.26
C SER A 120 -13.95 -2.41 3.09
N ASN A 121 -14.49 -2.59 1.89
CA ASN A 121 -13.99 -1.88 0.70
C ASN A 121 -14.15 -0.37 0.83
N LEU A 122 -15.31 0.09 1.29
CA LEU A 122 -15.61 1.51 1.49
C LEU A 122 -14.74 2.15 2.58
N MET A 123 -14.47 1.44 3.68
CA MET A 123 -13.52 1.91 4.71
C MET A 123 -12.10 2.00 4.16
N SER A 124 -11.68 1.05 3.31
CA SER A 124 -10.40 1.14 2.61
C SER A 124 -10.32 2.37 1.70
N CYS A 125 -11.38 2.67 0.95
CA CYS A 125 -11.46 3.87 0.11
C CYS A 125 -11.40 5.17 0.94
N LEU A 126 -12.08 5.23 2.08
CA LEU A 126 -12.01 6.36 3.01
C LEU A 126 -10.62 6.53 3.62
N ALA A 127 -9.96 5.42 3.95
CA ALA A 127 -8.58 5.46 4.44
C ALA A 127 -7.62 6.04 3.39
N MET A 128 -7.79 5.69 2.12
CA MET A 128 -7.01 6.24 1.01
C MET A 128 -7.30 7.72 0.76
N GLN A 129 -8.55 8.16 0.93
CA GLN A 129 -8.92 9.56 0.86
C GLN A 129 -8.25 10.37 1.97
N GLY A 130 -8.24 9.88 3.20
CA GLY A 130 -7.31 10.23 4.28
C GLY A 130 -7.49 11.59 4.95
N ASP A 131 -8.54 12.39 4.65
CA ASP A 131 -8.77 13.65 5.36
C ASP A 131 -9.36 13.42 6.77
N ASP A 132 -9.43 14.49 7.56
CA ASP A 132 -9.84 14.39 8.96
C ASP A 132 -11.28 13.86 9.11
N LYS A 133 -12.19 14.25 8.20
CA LYS A 133 -13.59 13.77 8.24
C LYS A 133 -13.70 12.28 7.91
N ALA A 134 -12.90 11.78 6.97
CA ALA A 134 -12.82 10.34 6.69
C ALA A 134 -12.31 9.57 7.94
N MET A 135 -11.26 10.10 8.59
CA MET A 135 -10.70 9.49 9.79
C MET A 135 -11.68 9.54 10.98
N GLU A 136 -12.36 10.67 11.20
CA GLU A 136 -13.42 10.80 12.21
C GLU A 136 -14.55 9.79 11.98
N THR A 137 -14.91 9.55 10.70
CA THR A 137 -15.93 8.57 10.34
C THR A 137 -15.54 7.15 10.76
N LEU A 138 -14.26 6.76 10.55
CA LEU A 138 -13.77 5.44 10.99
C LEU A 138 -13.84 5.28 12.52
N LEU A 139 -13.46 6.31 13.28
CA LEU A 139 -13.57 6.30 14.75
C LEU A 139 -15.02 6.30 15.23
N GLU A 140 -15.90 7.01 14.55
CA GLU A 140 -17.33 7.06 14.92
C GLU A 140 -18.00 5.68 14.73
N LEU A 141 -17.59 4.91 13.72
CA LEU A 141 -18.08 3.55 13.49
C LEU A 141 -17.65 2.55 14.58
N GLU A 142 -16.61 2.84 15.35
CA GLU A 142 -16.28 2.06 16.54
C GLU A 142 -17.20 2.41 17.72
N ARG A 143 -17.51 3.69 17.91
CA ARG A 143 -18.37 4.18 18.98
C ARG A 143 -19.83 3.81 18.75
N ASN A 144 -20.26 3.91 17.49
CA ASN A 144 -21.62 3.62 17.04
C ASN A 144 -21.62 2.52 15.96
N PRO A 145 -21.41 1.25 16.35
CA PRO A 145 -21.22 0.16 15.43
C PRO A 145 -22.48 -0.15 14.61
N ARG A 146 -22.30 -0.36 13.32
CA ARG A 146 -23.33 -0.82 12.40
C ARG A 146 -23.54 -2.34 12.50
N PRO A 147 -24.69 -2.88 12.02
CA PRO A 147 -24.99 -4.32 12.11
C PRO A 147 -23.88 -5.22 11.56
N TRP A 148 -23.24 -4.82 10.46
CA TRP A 148 -22.15 -5.58 9.82
C TRP A 148 -20.85 -5.61 10.63
N ARG A 149 -20.69 -4.77 11.68
CA ARG A 149 -19.47 -4.73 12.51
C ARG A 149 -19.10 -6.10 13.07
N LYS A 150 -20.06 -6.92 13.44
CA LYS A 150 -19.84 -8.26 14.01
C LYS A 150 -19.16 -9.23 13.05
N SER A 151 -19.20 -8.95 11.75
CA SER A 151 -18.60 -9.76 10.69
C SER A 151 -17.27 -9.21 10.19
N LEU A 152 -16.75 -8.13 10.78
CA LEU A 152 -15.41 -7.62 10.50
C LEU A 152 -14.37 -8.30 11.38
N TYR A 153 -13.20 -8.58 10.79
CA TYR A 153 -12.05 -9.16 11.50
C TYR A 153 -11.30 -8.14 12.35
N VAL A 154 -11.32 -6.85 11.96
CA VAL A 154 -10.60 -5.75 12.61
C VAL A 154 -11.55 -4.59 12.88
N ASP A 155 -11.12 -3.70 13.77
CA ASP A 155 -11.89 -2.50 14.07
C ASP A 155 -11.86 -1.50 12.90
N PRO A 156 -12.93 -0.67 12.72
CA PRO A 156 -12.98 0.33 11.66
C PRO A 156 -11.78 1.27 11.64
N SER A 157 -11.24 1.70 12.78
CA SER A 157 -10.05 2.54 12.87
C SER A 157 -8.80 1.88 12.31
N SER A 158 -8.71 0.55 12.35
CA SER A 158 -7.58 -0.20 11.80
C SER A 158 -7.46 -0.06 10.27
N TYR A 159 -8.55 0.26 9.58
CA TYR A 159 -8.51 0.53 8.13
C TYR A 159 -7.71 1.78 7.78
N ALA A 160 -7.57 2.74 8.70
CA ALA A 160 -6.75 3.93 8.52
C ALA A 160 -5.31 3.59 8.07
N GLN A 161 -4.77 2.43 8.49
CA GLN A 161 -3.43 1.97 8.13
C GLN A 161 -3.26 1.73 6.63
N ILE A 162 -4.33 1.42 5.90
CA ILE A 162 -4.31 1.26 4.43
C ILE A 162 -3.90 2.58 3.76
N GLY A 163 -4.39 3.71 4.27
CA GLY A 163 -4.03 5.05 3.79
C GLY A 163 -2.74 5.61 4.41
N GLY A 164 -2.03 4.84 5.24
CA GLY A 164 -0.81 5.29 5.92
C GLY A 164 -1.08 6.12 7.19
N TRP A 165 -2.18 5.88 7.87
CA TRP A 165 -2.59 6.57 9.09
C TRP A 165 -2.83 5.60 10.24
N THR A 166 -2.75 6.10 11.46
CA THR A 166 -3.24 5.42 12.65
C THR A 166 -3.77 6.45 13.64
N PHE A 167 -4.23 5.99 14.80
CA PHE A 167 -4.70 6.86 15.87
C PHE A 167 -3.92 6.59 17.15
N ASP A 168 -3.66 7.63 17.93
CA ASP A 168 -3.18 7.49 19.30
C ASP A 168 -4.33 7.09 20.25
N LYS A 169 -4.02 7.00 21.55
CA LYS A 169 -5.00 6.62 22.59
C LYS A 169 -6.10 7.68 22.78
N GLU A 170 -5.81 8.91 22.42
CA GLU A 170 -6.71 10.06 22.46
C GLU A 170 -7.56 10.17 21.18
N GLY A 171 -7.30 9.34 20.16
CA GLY A 171 -8.00 9.34 18.88
C GLY A 171 -7.47 10.39 17.90
N GLN A 172 -6.26 10.94 18.14
CA GLN A 172 -5.63 11.86 17.21
C GLN A 172 -4.99 11.08 16.06
N LYS A 173 -5.12 11.61 14.84
CA LYS A 173 -4.54 11.01 13.64
C LYS A 173 -3.01 11.12 13.67
N ILE A 174 -2.35 9.99 13.46
CA ILE A 174 -0.89 9.87 13.32
C ILE A 174 -0.58 9.38 11.91
N GLN A 175 0.33 10.05 11.22
CA GLN A 175 0.85 9.60 9.93
C GLN A 175 1.89 8.50 10.14
N LEU A 176 1.73 7.40 9.39
CA LEU A 176 2.66 6.25 9.39
C LEU A 176 3.69 6.34 8.26
N ASN A 177 3.41 7.12 7.23
CA ASN A 177 4.29 7.30 6.08
C ASN A 177 5.29 8.40 6.35
N PHE A 178 6.49 8.23 5.82
CA PHE A 178 7.57 9.22 5.88
C PHE A 178 7.68 9.92 4.52
N ASP A 179 7.97 11.23 4.53
CA ASP A 179 8.18 12.02 3.31
C ASP A 179 9.43 11.59 2.54
N THR A 180 10.35 10.89 3.21
CA THR A 180 11.61 10.42 2.63
C THR A 180 11.74 8.91 2.83
N CYS A 181 11.88 8.18 1.71
CA CYS A 181 12.21 6.76 1.72
C CYS A 181 13.67 6.55 1.34
N TYR A 182 14.37 5.73 2.15
CA TYR A 182 15.75 5.32 1.87
C TYR A 182 15.75 3.89 1.33
N PRO A 183 16.34 3.63 0.15
CA PRO A 183 16.42 2.27 -0.36
C PRO A 183 17.33 1.44 0.52
N MET A 184 16.86 0.26 0.92
CA MET A 184 17.71 -0.73 1.53
C MET A 184 18.56 -1.41 0.45
N VAL A 185 19.88 -1.27 0.57
CA VAL A 185 20.82 -1.93 -0.32
C VAL A 185 21.53 -3.06 0.42
N LYS A 186 21.84 -4.15 -0.29
CA LYS A 186 22.66 -5.22 0.26
C LYS A 186 24.05 -4.68 0.55
N GLY A 187 24.45 -4.72 1.80
CA GLY A 187 25.76 -4.26 2.28
C GLY A 187 26.35 -5.23 3.28
N THR A 188 27.62 -5.02 3.62
CA THR A 188 28.26 -5.71 4.73
C THR A 188 27.99 -4.92 6.01
N THR A 189 27.31 -5.55 6.97
CA THR A 189 27.13 -4.97 8.32
C THR A 189 28.39 -5.17 9.13
N GLY A 190 29.17 -4.12 9.34
CA GLY A 190 30.28 -4.13 10.30
C GLY A 190 29.75 -4.12 11.75
N GLU A 191 30.62 -4.44 12.73
CA GLU A 191 30.28 -4.43 14.15
C GLU A 191 29.70 -3.09 14.65
N LYS A 192 30.05 -1.99 13.99
CA LYS A 192 29.57 -0.62 14.29
C LYS A 192 28.34 -0.20 13.47
N SER A 193 27.70 -1.13 12.75
CA SER A 193 26.47 -0.79 12.02
C SER A 193 25.31 -0.57 13.01
N PRO A 194 24.52 0.52 12.88
CA PRO A 194 23.32 0.72 13.68
C PRO A 194 22.18 -0.23 13.28
N VAL A 195 22.34 -0.94 12.16
CA VAL A 195 21.42 -1.97 11.68
C VAL A 195 22.14 -3.30 11.63
N ARG A 196 21.56 -4.33 12.27
CA ARG A 196 22.08 -5.70 12.25
C ARG A 196 20.96 -6.66 11.90
N ILE A 197 21.29 -7.69 11.13
CA ILE A 197 20.34 -8.69 10.66
C ILE A 197 20.88 -10.10 11.03
N GLY A 198 19.99 -10.95 11.53
CA GLY A 198 20.28 -12.38 11.71
C GLY A 198 21.23 -12.69 12.87
N ARG A 199 21.11 -11.99 14.00
CA ARG A 199 21.95 -12.27 15.17
C ARG A 199 21.33 -13.40 16.02
N ALA A 200 22.08 -14.48 16.23
CA ALA A 200 21.69 -15.52 17.19
C ALA A 200 21.68 -14.96 18.62
N ARG A 201 20.62 -15.28 19.37
CA ARG A 201 20.49 -14.97 20.80
C ARG A 201 20.91 -16.16 21.66
N GLU A 202 21.18 -15.90 22.92
CA GLU A 202 21.40 -16.96 23.92
C GLU A 202 20.06 -17.52 24.43
N ASP A 203 18.99 -16.73 24.31
CA ASP A 203 17.65 -17.10 24.75
C ASP A 203 17.02 -18.18 23.87
N THR A 204 16.17 -19.00 24.49
CA THR A 204 15.34 -19.98 23.81
C THR A 204 13.88 -19.60 23.87
N CYS A 205 13.13 -19.96 22.83
CA CYS A 205 11.69 -19.77 22.80
C CYS A 205 11.03 -20.57 23.94
N PRO A 206 10.24 -19.94 24.80
CA PRO A 206 9.61 -20.65 25.93
C PRO A 206 8.53 -21.64 25.46
N HIS A 207 8.07 -21.53 24.21
CA HIS A 207 7.01 -22.36 23.67
C HIS A 207 7.56 -23.64 23.00
N CYS A 208 8.64 -23.53 22.20
CA CYS A 208 9.16 -24.66 21.42
C CYS A 208 10.60 -25.05 21.81
N GLY A 209 11.27 -24.32 22.71
CA GLY A 209 12.66 -24.57 23.09
C GLY A 209 13.68 -24.25 22.00
N GLY A 210 13.27 -23.78 20.84
CA GLY A 210 14.16 -23.40 19.74
C GLY A 210 14.98 -22.15 20.09
N ARG A 211 16.19 -22.04 19.53
CA ARG A 211 17.04 -20.86 19.71
C ARG A 211 16.42 -19.67 19.01
N MET A 212 16.33 -18.54 19.72
CA MET A 212 15.80 -17.32 19.15
C MET A 212 16.84 -16.58 18.30
N VAL A 213 16.37 -15.85 17.29
CA VAL A 213 17.20 -15.04 16.40
C VAL A 213 16.62 -13.63 16.31
N ASP A 214 17.48 -12.61 16.52
CA ASP A 214 17.10 -11.24 16.17
C ASP A 214 17.07 -11.13 14.65
N MET A 215 15.90 -10.95 14.06
CA MET A 215 15.77 -10.74 12.62
C MET A 215 16.36 -9.39 12.21
N LEU A 216 16.03 -8.36 12.96
CA LEU A 216 16.45 -6.99 12.72
C LEU A 216 16.68 -6.30 14.06
N VAL A 217 17.82 -5.65 14.18
CA VAL A 217 18.18 -4.79 15.31
C VAL A 217 18.45 -3.40 14.76
N LEU A 218 17.73 -2.39 15.28
CA LEU A 218 17.90 -0.98 14.96
C LEU A 218 18.35 -0.24 16.22
N ASP A 219 19.48 0.45 16.15
CA ASP A 219 19.92 1.35 17.24
C ASP A 219 19.46 2.78 16.94
N GLY A 220 18.28 3.15 17.47
CA GLY A 220 17.68 4.47 17.28
C GLY A 220 18.47 5.63 17.90
N ARG A 221 19.50 5.34 18.73
CA ARG A 221 20.41 6.35 19.27
C ARG A 221 21.44 6.81 18.23
N ASP A 222 21.64 6.04 17.17
CA ASP A 222 22.54 6.43 16.06
C ASP A 222 21.93 7.57 15.25
N GLU A 223 22.70 8.63 15.03
CA GLU A 223 22.28 9.83 14.30
C GLU A 223 21.65 9.50 12.92
N ARG A 224 22.17 8.46 12.26
CA ARG A 224 21.70 8.01 10.93
C ARG A 224 20.29 7.43 10.98
N LEU A 225 19.80 7.01 12.15
CA LEU A 225 18.48 6.41 12.33
C LEU A 225 17.52 7.30 13.12
N LYS A 226 17.90 8.52 13.48
CA LYS A 226 17.03 9.46 14.21
C LYS A 226 15.71 9.77 13.52
N PHE A 227 15.68 9.70 12.18
CA PHE A 227 14.45 9.90 11.40
C PHE A 227 13.37 8.86 11.71
N LEU A 228 13.73 7.70 12.31
CA LEU A 228 12.78 6.67 12.71
C LEU A 228 12.03 7.00 14.01
N GLY A 229 12.43 8.07 14.73
CA GLY A 229 11.82 8.44 16.02
C GLY A 229 12.00 7.39 17.13
N LEU A 230 13.05 6.58 17.07
CA LEU A 230 13.33 5.53 18.04
C LEU A 230 14.25 6.08 19.15
N ASP A 231 13.81 6.04 20.39
CA ASP A 231 14.57 6.54 21.54
C ASP A 231 15.59 5.53 22.09
N GLY A 232 15.67 4.34 21.52
CA GLY A 232 16.51 3.26 22.01
C GLY A 232 16.77 2.16 21.00
N LEU A 233 17.05 0.96 21.51
CA LEU A 233 17.25 -0.23 20.69
C LEU A 233 15.90 -0.86 20.35
N SER A 234 15.55 -0.91 19.09
CA SER A 234 14.37 -1.65 18.59
C SER A 234 14.78 -3.01 18.05
N LEU A 235 14.09 -4.06 18.50
CA LEU A 235 14.36 -5.45 18.17
C LEU A 235 13.13 -6.08 17.54
N ILE A 236 13.30 -6.70 16.37
CA ILE A 236 12.33 -7.65 15.81
C ILE A 236 12.98 -9.03 15.91
N HIS A 237 12.35 -9.94 16.66
CA HIS A 237 12.85 -11.30 16.89
C HIS A 237 11.73 -12.33 16.65
N ILE A 238 12.14 -13.54 16.33
CA ILE A 238 11.29 -14.74 16.21
C ILE A 238 11.80 -15.80 17.15
#